data_af3b7a6aa6733e9569047defc04f6eb8
#
_entry.id   af3b7a6aa6733e9569047defc04f6eb8
#
_cell.length_a   1.000
_cell.length_b   1.000
_cell.length_c   1.000
_cell.angle_alpha   90.00
_cell.angle_beta   90.00
_cell.angle_gamma   90.00
#
_symmetry.space_group_name_H-M   'P 1'
#
loop_
_entity.id
_entity.type
_entity.pdbx_description
1 polymer ?
#
loop_
_entity_poly.entity_id
_entity_poly.type
_entity_poly.pdbx_seq_one_letter_code
_entity_poly.pdbx_strand_id
1 'polypeptide(L)' 'MKVSYKKLWLLCVEREIGKAELRKRTGLSSATFTKLRKNQEVNLSVLLKIAEVMNCNAGEMMDFLPDEATIEAGAEDE' A
#
# COMPACT_ATOMS: atom_id res chain seq x y z
N MET A 1 10.54 11.14 0.25
CA MET A 1 9.39 10.47 -0.35
C MET A 1 8.70 9.57 0.64
N LYS A 2 7.45 9.30 0.42
CA LYS A 2 6.69 8.41 1.27
C LYS A 2 5.96 7.39 0.40
N VAL A 3 5.58 6.27 1.00
CA VAL A 3 4.88 5.22 0.27
C VAL A 3 3.37 5.40 0.40
N SER A 4 2.65 5.06 -0.65
CA SER A 4 1.19 5.04 -0.65
C SER A 4 0.73 3.71 -1.20
N TYR A 5 -0.22 3.08 -0.53
CA TYR A 5 -0.81 1.82 -0.98
C TYR A 5 -2.22 2.02 -1.53
N LYS A 6 -2.54 3.25 -1.92
CA LYS A 6 -3.88 3.55 -2.43
C LYS A 6 -4.23 2.65 -3.61
N LYS A 7 -3.27 2.40 -4.48
CA LYS A 7 -3.51 1.54 -5.64
C LYS A 7 -3.89 0.13 -5.23
N LEU A 8 -3.31 -0.37 -4.14
CA LEU A 8 -3.66 -1.70 -3.64
C LEU A 8 -5.13 -1.76 -3.25
N TRP A 9 -5.60 -0.73 -2.52
CA TRP A 9 -7.00 -0.71 -2.09
C TRP A 9 -7.94 -0.54 -3.26
N LEU A 10 -7.58 0.25 -4.26
CA LEU A 10 -8.38 0.38 -5.47
C LEU A 10 -8.45 -0.94 -6.23
N LEU A 11 -7.32 -1.66 -6.28
CA LEU A 11 -7.27 -2.96 -6.93
C LEU A 11 -8.17 -3.96 -6.20
N CYS A 12 -8.17 -3.91 -4.87
CA CYS A 12 -9.05 -4.77 -4.07
C CYS A 12 -10.51 -4.49 -4.36
N VAL A 13 -10.88 -3.21 -4.45
CA VAL A 13 -12.25 -2.84 -4.78
C VAL A 13 -12.62 -3.35 -6.16
N GLU A 14 -11.73 -3.17 -7.11
CA GLU A 14 -11.97 -3.61 -8.49
C GLU A 14 -12.18 -5.11 -8.58
N ARG A 15 -11.43 -5.87 -7.78
CA ARG A 15 -11.53 -7.34 -7.78
C ARG A 15 -12.50 -7.86 -6.74
N GLU A 16 -13.20 -6.98 -6.06
CA GLU A 16 -14.18 -7.34 -5.04
C GLU A 16 -13.57 -8.19 -3.92
N ILE A 17 -12.36 -7.82 -3.50
CA ILE A 17 -11.68 -8.49 -2.40
C ILE A 17 -11.70 -7.55 -1.20
N GLY A 18 -12.37 -7.96 -0.12
CA GLY A 18 -12.39 -7.17 1.10
C GLY A 18 -11.05 -7.18 1.80
N LYS A 19 -10.81 -6.17 2.65
CA LYS A 19 -9.55 -6.09 3.38
C LYS A 19 -9.33 -7.30 4.29
N ALA A 20 -10.39 -7.79 4.91
CA ALA A 20 -10.30 -8.97 5.76
C ALA A 20 -9.88 -10.19 4.96
N GLU A 21 -10.41 -10.32 3.77
CA GLU A 21 -10.06 -11.44 2.90
C GLU A 21 -8.61 -11.33 2.41
N LEU A 22 -8.18 -10.12 2.07
CA LEU A 22 -6.80 -9.90 1.66
C LEU A 22 -5.83 -10.31 2.76
N ARG A 23 -6.14 -9.89 3.99
CA ARG A 23 -5.32 -10.24 5.14
C ARG A 23 -5.28 -11.75 5.33
N LYS A 24 -6.40 -12.41 5.18
CA LYS A 24 -6.49 -13.86 5.33
C LYS A 24 -5.67 -14.56 4.26
N ARG A 25 -5.77 -14.13 3.01
CA ARG A 25 -5.05 -14.75 1.91
C ARG A 25 -3.54 -14.56 2.01
N THR A 26 -3.11 -13.42 2.52
CA THR A 26 -1.68 -13.12 2.64
C THR A 26 -1.08 -13.64 3.94
N GLY A 27 -1.91 -13.93 4.94
CA GLY A 27 -1.42 -14.40 6.22
C GLY A 27 -0.70 -13.32 7.02
N LEU A 28 -0.91 -12.06 6.70
CA LEU A 28 -0.21 -10.97 7.37
C LEU A 28 -0.75 -10.77 8.78
N SER A 29 0.14 -10.32 9.68
CA SER A 29 -0.26 -10.01 11.06
C SER A 29 -1.10 -8.74 11.09
N SER A 30 -1.83 -8.54 12.19
CA SER A 30 -2.62 -7.33 12.39
C SER A 30 -1.74 -6.09 12.34
N ALA A 31 -0.55 -6.17 12.95
CA ALA A 31 0.36 -5.04 12.99
C ALA A 31 0.82 -4.65 11.59
N THR A 32 1.19 -5.64 10.79
CA THR A 32 1.63 -5.37 9.42
C THR A 32 0.50 -4.81 8.57
N PHE A 33 -0.69 -5.38 8.71
CA PHE A 33 -1.83 -4.90 7.95
C PHE A 33 -2.19 -3.47 8.32
N THR A 34 -2.06 -3.12 9.61
CA THR A 34 -2.28 -1.75 10.07
C THR A 34 -1.31 -0.79 9.42
N LYS A 35 -0.04 -1.20 9.28
CA LYS A 35 0.95 -0.36 8.59
C LYS A 35 0.55 -0.11 7.14
N LEU A 36 0.03 -1.13 6.47
CA LEU A 36 -0.45 -0.96 5.10
C LEU A 36 -1.57 0.06 5.02
N ARG A 37 -2.52 -0.01 5.96
CA ARG A 37 -3.64 0.92 5.96
C ARG A 37 -3.24 2.35 6.27
N LYS A 38 -2.10 2.52 6.96
CA LYS A 38 -1.61 3.84 7.33
C LYS A 38 -0.52 4.35 6.40
N ASN A 39 -0.27 3.65 5.31
CA ASN A 39 0.79 4.01 4.36
C ASN A 39 2.16 4.07 5.03
N GLN A 40 2.42 3.11 5.91
CA GLN A 40 3.71 3.00 6.57
C GLN A 40 4.55 1.93 5.87
N GLU A 41 5.86 2.02 6.05
CA GLU A 41 6.77 1.08 5.39
C GLU A 41 6.62 -0.31 5.96
N VAL A 42 6.69 -1.30 5.08
CA VAL A 42 6.68 -2.71 5.46
C VAL A 42 7.85 -3.40 4.78
N ASN A 43 8.19 -4.60 5.25
CA ASN A 43 9.28 -5.35 4.65
C ASN A 43 8.97 -5.74 3.21
N LEU A 44 10.03 -5.85 2.41
CA LEU A 44 9.88 -6.26 1.03
C LEU A 44 9.20 -7.63 0.93
N SER A 45 9.47 -8.53 1.89
CA SER A 45 8.83 -9.85 1.88
C SER A 45 7.30 -9.74 1.97
N VAL A 46 6.81 -8.74 2.69
CA VAL A 46 5.37 -8.50 2.78
C VAL A 46 4.82 -8.08 1.42
N LEU A 47 5.53 -7.18 0.75
CA LEU A 47 5.12 -6.69 -0.56
C LEU A 47 5.14 -7.82 -1.60
N LEU A 48 6.15 -8.69 -1.53
CA LEU A 48 6.23 -9.83 -2.42
C LEU A 48 5.04 -10.77 -2.22
N LYS A 49 4.65 -10.98 -0.96
CA LYS A 49 3.51 -11.83 -0.64
C LYS A 49 2.21 -11.26 -1.20
N ILE A 50 2.02 -9.96 -1.02
CA ILE A 50 0.83 -9.29 -1.53
C ILE A 50 0.81 -9.38 -3.07
N ALA A 51 1.93 -9.11 -3.71
CA ALA A 51 2.02 -9.17 -5.16
C ALA A 51 1.69 -10.58 -5.67
N GLU A 52 2.16 -11.59 -4.96
CA GLU A 52 1.89 -12.98 -5.33
C GLU A 52 0.40 -13.30 -5.22
N VAL A 53 -0.21 -12.93 -4.09
CA VAL A 53 -1.62 -13.20 -3.86
C VAL A 53 -2.51 -12.44 -4.83
N MET A 54 -2.16 -11.18 -5.10
CA MET A 54 -2.93 -10.33 -6.00
C MET A 54 -2.55 -10.50 -7.47
N ASN A 55 -1.48 -11.26 -7.72
CA ASN A 55 -0.96 -11.47 -9.08
C ASN A 55 -0.74 -10.14 -9.79
N CYS A 56 0.06 -9.27 -9.17
CA CYS A 56 0.33 -7.95 -9.72
C CYS A 56 1.76 -7.54 -9.40
N ASN A 57 2.21 -6.47 -10.04
CA ASN A 57 3.53 -5.92 -9.79
C ASN A 57 3.45 -4.78 -8.79
N ALA A 58 4.59 -4.40 -8.23
CA ALA A 58 4.65 -3.35 -7.23
C ALA A 58 4.00 -2.05 -7.72
N GLY A 59 4.23 -1.68 -8.96
CA GLY A 59 3.67 -0.46 -9.52
C GLY A 59 2.16 -0.46 -9.62
N GLU A 60 1.53 -1.63 -9.52
CA GLU A 60 0.09 -1.75 -9.58
C GLU A 60 -0.56 -1.66 -8.19
N MET A 61 0.24 -1.73 -7.13
CA MET A 61 -0.30 -1.74 -5.78
C MET A 61 0.26 -0.65 -4.88
N MET A 62 1.30 0.06 -5.31
CA MET A 62 1.90 1.09 -4.48
C MET A 62 2.56 2.17 -5.32
N ASP A 63 2.80 3.32 -4.69
CA ASP A 63 3.47 4.45 -5.28
C ASP A 63 4.40 5.08 -4.28
N PHE A 64 5.40 5.78 -4.78
CA PHE A 64 6.23 6.66 -3.96
C PHE A 64 5.81 8.07 -4.28
N LEU A 65 5.42 8.82 -3.25
CA LEU A 65 4.95 10.19 -3.39
C LEU A 65 5.93 11.14 -2.75
N PRO A 66 6.10 12.35 -3.29
CA PRO A 66 6.94 13.34 -2.63
C PRO A 66 6.33 13.75 -1.30
N ASP A 67 7.18 14.13 -0.37
CA ASP A 67 6.69 14.59 0.93
C ASP A 67 5.98 15.92 0.75
N GLU A 68 4.85 16.05 1.43
CA GLU A 68 4.04 17.26 1.34
C GLU A 68 4.73 18.48 1.88
N ALA A 69 5.55 18.29 2.82
CA ALA A 69 6.25 19.40 3.40
C ALA A 69 7.04 20.16 2.38
N THR A 70 7.12 19.62 1.39
CA THR A 70 7.83 20.26 0.36
C THR A 70 6.94 21.12 -0.52
N ILE A 71 6.35 20.97 -0.29
CA ILE A 71 5.43 21.37 -1.15
C ILE A 71 4.97 21.90 -1.28
N GLU A 72 5.04 22.17 -1.06
CA GLU A 72 4.24 22.75 -1.34
C GLU A 72 4.14 23.01 -1.57
N ALA A 73 4.70 23.13 -1.15
CA ALA A 73 4.22 23.53 -1.54
C ALA A 73 4.26 23.45 -1.88
N GLY A 74 4.90 23.65 -1.32
CA GLY A 74 4.48 23.95 -1.90
C GLY A 74 4.54 23.61 -1.85
N ALA A 75 4.99 23.79 -1.51
CA ALA A 75 4.50 23.88 -1.67
C ALA A 75 4.48 23.63 -1.34
N GLU A 76 4.68 23.95 -0.75
CA GLU A 76 4.30 24.09 -0.63
C GLU A 76 4.34 23.69 -0.44
N ASP A 77 4.79 24.41 0.23
CA ASP A 77 4.52 24.47 0.28
C ASP A 77 4.59 24.11 0.38
N GLU A 78 4.84 24.38 0.83
CA GLU A 78 4.68 24.43 0.65
C GLU A 78 4.71 24.28 0.53
#